data_79d4920ebca199679bfb81c0c9a3810e
#
_entry.id   79d4920ebca199679bfb81c0c9a3810e
#
_cell.length_a   1.000
_cell.length_b   1.000
_cell.length_c   1.000
_cell.angle_alpha   90.00
_cell.angle_beta   90.00
_cell.angle_gamma   90.00
#
_symmetry.space_group_name_H-M   'P 1'
#
loop_
_entity.id
_entity.type
_entity.pdbx_description
1 polymer ?
#
loop_
_entity_poly.entity_id
_entity_poly.type
_entity_poly.pdbx_seq_one_letter_code
_entity_poly.pdbx_strand_id
1 'polypeptide(L)'
;MGEEREDPQKLKKIAAAAYDYENDPRWTDYWSNVLIPPNMAARSDVVDHFKSKFYQRYIDPDLVVESMSSGSSSQPARPSASSSTQTSPSNDQPRSRATGSTARTSGTSAPASANPASLRWDRQTIQFSINAWVFVVAVLAIFPLVPPHLSHRAYRLSFMGTACSSMYSLYSLYGKPRAWNLQALQVYFQTIIATKDFIYFIYCLTFVTSHHCLKFALIPILCRALEQVTKFLRRNFNRSSLYRKYLEDPCVWVESNATTLNILSSHAEIGLGFLLIISLFSWKRNIIQTFMYWQLLKLMYHAPVTASYHHSVWAKIGRTVNPLINQYAPFLNSPLSAAQRWWFR
;
A
#
# COMPACT_ATOMS: atom_id res chain seq x y z
N MET A 1 -20.83 -56.02 -8.98
CA MET A 1 -20.15 -55.17 -8.01
C MET A 1 -19.48 -54.06 -8.78
N GLY A 2 -20.17 -52.91 -8.87
CA GLY A 2 -19.64 -51.70 -9.52
C GLY A 2 -18.83 -50.92 -8.49
N GLU A 3 -17.53 -50.79 -8.68
CA GLU A 3 -16.71 -49.86 -7.94
C GLU A 3 -17.17 -48.44 -8.29
N GLU A 4 -17.86 -47.75 -7.36
CA GLU A 4 -18.07 -46.30 -7.42
C GLU A 4 -16.66 -45.66 -7.41
N ARG A 5 -16.21 -45.19 -8.57
CA ARG A 5 -15.06 -44.30 -8.66
C ARG A 5 -15.43 -43.03 -7.90
N GLU A 6 -14.99 -42.95 -6.66
CA GLU A 6 -15.08 -41.71 -5.90
C GLU A 6 -14.38 -40.58 -6.68
N ASP A 7 -15.11 -39.49 -6.85
CA ASP A 7 -14.60 -38.29 -7.53
C ASP A 7 -13.30 -37.80 -6.85
N PRO A 8 -12.15 -37.77 -7.55
CA PRO A 8 -10.87 -37.39 -6.98
C PRO A 8 -10.88 -35.99 -6.35
N GLN A 9 -11.75 -35.11 -6.81
CA GLN A 9 -11.90 -33.77 -6.23
C GLN A 9 -12.61 -33.83 -4.87
N LYS A 10 -13.50 -34.78 -4.63
CA LYS A 10 -14.18 -34.96 -3.36
C LYS A 10 -13.19 -35.41 -2.27
N LEU A 11 -12.31 -36.34 -2.60
CA LEU A 11 -11.24 -36.77 -1.69
C LEU A 11 -10.27 -35.63 -1.33
N LYS A 12 -9.90 -34.79 -2.31
CA LYS A 12 -9.05 -33.60 -2.09
C LYS A 12 -9.74 -32.54 -1.23
N LYS A 13 -11.04 -32.32 -1.39
CA LYS A 13 -11.81 -31.41 -0.52
C LYS A 13 -11.87 -31.93 0.92
N ILE A 14 -12.03 -33.24 1.13
CA ILE A 14 -12.02 -33.85 2.46
C ILE A 14 -10.60 -33.72 3.11
N ALA A 15 -9.53 -33.97 2.34
CA ALA A 15 -8.17 -33.81 2.82
C ALA A 15 -7.86 -32.35 3.20
N ALA A 16 -8.34 -31.38 2.42
CA ALA A 16 -8.21 -29.98 2.74
C ALA A 16 -8.98 -29.58 4.01
N ALA A 17 -10.16 -30.14 4.24
CA ALA A 17 -10.93 -29.89 5.47
C ALA A 17 -10.32 -30.53 6.72
N ALA A 18 -9.62 -31.66 6.57
CA ALA A 18 -8.96 -32.38 7.67
C ALA A 18 -7.54 -31.88 7.98
N TYR A 19 -7.02 -30.92 7.20
CA TYR A 19 -5.66 -30.40 7.38
C TYR A 19 -5.55 -29.54 8.65
N ASP A 20 -4.45 -29.70 9.39
CA ASP A 20 -4.18 -28.96 10.61
C ASP A 20 -3.57 -27.58 10.29
N TYR A 21 -4.43 -26.59 10.11
CA TYR A 21 -4.03 -25.22 9.80
C TYR A 21 -3.41 -24.48 11.00
N GLU A 22 -3.77 -24.86 12.22
CA GLU A 22 -3.36 -24.11 13.42
C GLU A 22 -1.89 -24.34 13.74
N ASN A 23 -1.35 -25.50 13.38
CA ASN A 23 0.05 -25.86 13.59
C ASN A 23 0.96 -25.50 12.39
N ASP A 24 0.42 -24.98 11.29
CA ASP A 24 1.23 -24.54 10.15
C ASP A 24 1.57 -23.02 10.24
N PRO A 25 2.86 -22.66 10.47
CA PRO A 25 3.27 -21.26 10.57
C PRO A 25 2.96 -20.45 9.29
N ARG A 26 2.91 -21.10 8.12
CA ARG A 26 2.56 -20.46 6.84
C ARG A 26 1.10 -20.06 6.79
N TRP A 27 0.21 -20.75 7.53
CA TRP A 27 -1.19 -20.37 7.63
C TRP A 27 -1.36 -19.04 8.37
N THR A 28 -0.64 -18.85 9.47
CA THR A 28 -0.68 -17.61 10.24
C THR A 28 -0.23 -16.41 9.40
N ASP A 29 0.86 -16.56 8.65
CA ASP A 29 1.37 -15.55 7.73
C ASP A 29 0.39 -15.28 6.57
N TYR A 30 -0.19 -16.33 6.00
CA TYR A 30 -1.18 -16.20 4.94
C TYR A 30 -2.43 -15.46 5.44
N TRP A 31 -2.98 -15.88 6.59
CA TRP A 31 -4.21 -15.31 7.15
C TRP A 31 -4.05 -13.83 7.54
N SER A 32 -2.90 -13.44 8.07
CA SER A 32 -2.61 -12.03 8.40
C SER A 32 -2.56 -11.11 7.18
N ASN A 33 -2.31 -11.67 5.99
CA ASN A 33 -2.23 -10.93 4.72
C ASN A 33 -3.51 -11.01 3.88
N VAL A 34 -4.54 -11.74 4.34
CA VAL A 34 -5.82 -11.86 3.63
C VAL A 34 -6.68 -10.63 3.91
N LEU A 35 -6.97 -9.86 2.86
CA LEU A 35 -7.95 -8.77 2.90
C LEU A 35 -9.34 -9.32 2.64
N ILE A 36 -10.15 -9.45 3.70
CA ILE A 36 -11.54 -9.89 3.59
C ILE A 36 -12.40 -8.66 3.28
N PRO A 37 -13.10 -8.62 2.13
CA PRO A 37 -14.02 -7.54 1.81
C PRO A 37 -15.16 -7.47 2.85
N PRO A 38 -15.63 -6.27 3.24
CA PRO A 38 -16.63 -6.10 4.29
C PRO A 38 -17.96 -6.81 4.01
N ASN A 39 -18.30 -7.00 2.73
CA ASN A 39 -19.48 -7.77 2.30
C ASN A 39 -19.36 -9.29 2.50
N MET A 40 -18.16 -9.80 2.72
CA MET A 40 -17.89 -11.21 2.98
C MET A 40 -17.59 -11.49 4.45
N ALA A 41 -17.19 -10.49 5.23
CA ALA A 41 -16.77 -10.66 6.63
C ALA A 41 -17.86 -11.21 7.55
N ALA A 42 -19.14 -11.04 7.21
CA ALA A 42 -20.28 -11.53 7.99
C ALA A 42 -20.66 -13.00 7.69
N ARG A 43 -20.02 -13.66 6.74
CA ARG A 43 -20.36 -15.03 6.31
C ARG A 43 -19.49 -16.05 7.04
N SER A 44 -20.10 -17.11 7.54
CA SER A 44 -19.42 -18.19 8.27
C SER A 44 -18.51 -19.07 7.40
N ASP A 45 -18.76 -19.10 6.08
CA ASP A 45 -18.03 -19.92 5.10
C ASP A 45 -16.74 -19.27 4.56
N VAL A 46 -16.45 -18.03 4.96
CA VAL A 46 -15.28 -17.28 4.51
C VAL A 46 -13.97 -17.92 4.95
N VAL A 47 -13.90 -18.35 6.20
CA VAL A 47 -12.69 -18.98 6.75
C VAL A 47 -12.39 -20.28 6.01
N ASP A 48 -13.40 -21.12 5.77
CA ASP A 48 -13.25 -22.41 5.08
C ASP A 48 -12.86 -22.23 3.61
N HIS A 49 -13.38 -21.20 2.96
CA HIS A 49 -12.95 -20.84 1.61
C HIS A 49 -11.47 -20.45 1.54
N PHE A 50 -10.99 -19.64 2.49
CA PHE A 50 -9.58 -19.25 2.52
C PHE A 50 -8.67 -20.39 2.98
N LYS A 51 -9.12 -21.31 3.84
CA LYS A 51 -8.44 -22.57 4.16
C LYS A 51 -8.26 -23.41 2.90
N SER A 52 -9.31 -23.57 2.10
CA SER A 52 -9.23 -24.31 0.83
C SER A 52 -8.29 -23.64 -0.17
N LYS A 53 -8.27 -22.30 -0.26
CA LYS A 53 -7.30 -21.56 -1.10
C LYS A 53 -5.87 -21.66 -0.62
N PHE A 54 -5.64 -21.69 0.69
CA PHE A 54 -4.34 -21.92 1.26
C PHE A 54 -3.83 -23.33 0.92
N TYR A 55 -4.69 -24.34 1.09
CA TYR A 55 -4.37 -25.73 0.76
C TYR A 55 -4.02 -25.90 -0.72
N GLN A 56 -4.81 -25.29 -1.61
CA GLN A 56 -4.54 -25.25 -3.05
C GLN A 56 -3.17 -24.62 -3.36
N ARG A 57 -2.82 -23.54 -2.67
CA ARG A 57 -1.62 -22.75 -2.98
C ARG A 57 -0.33 -23.40 -2.47
N TYR A 58 -0.38 -24.07 -1.32
CA TYR A 58 0.83 -24.50 -0.59
C TYR A 58 0.99 -26.01 -0.49
N ILE A 59 -0.07 -26.81 -0.74
CA ILE A 59 -0.07 -28.26 -0.51
C ILE A 59 -0.47 -29.02 -1.77
N ASP A 60 -1.65 -28.78 -2.33
CA ASP A 60 -2.13 -29.48 -3.54
C ASP A 60 -2.69 -28.47 -4.56
N PRO A 61 -1.89 -28.08 -5.57
CA PRO A 61 -2.31 -27.11 -6.59
C PRO A 61 -3.44 -27.59 -7.49
N ASP A 62 -3.74 -28.89 -7.53
CA ASP A 62 -4.79 -29.48 -8.36
C ASP A 62 -6.18 -29.44 -7.70
N LEU A 63 -6.28 -28.96 -6.46
CA LEU A 63 -7.56 -28.74 -5.78
C LEU A 63 -8.34 -27.61 -6.47
N VAL A 64 -9.54 -27.91 -6.95
CA VAL A 64 -10.43 -26.89 -7.53
C VAL A 64 -11.24 -26.21 -6.42
N VAL A 65 -10.95 -24.92 -6.17
CA VAL A 65 -11.69 -24.08 -5.22
C VAL A 65 -12.68 -23.20 -5.99
N GLU A 66 -13.95 -23.34 -5.68
CA GLU A 66 -15.02 -22.56 -6.30
C GLU A 66 -14.92 -21.09 -5.86
N SER A 67 -15.15 -20.16 -6.80
CA SER A 67 -15.17 -18.73 -6.49
C SER A 67 -16.44 -18.39 -5.71
N MET A 68 -16.32 -17.66 -4.60
CA MET A 68 -17.48 -17.13 -3.87
C MET A 68 -18.15 -16.05 -4.71
N SER A 69 -19.24 -16.39 -5.42
CA SER A 69 -20.06 -15.40 -6.10
C SER A 69 -20.94 -14.67 -5.08
N SER A 70 -20.94 -13.35 -5.15
CA SER A 70 -21.84 -12.49 -4.39
C SER A 70 -23.25 -12.61 -4.97
N GLY A 71 -24.10 -13.37 -4.29
CA GLY A 71 -25.52 -13.34 -4.58
C GLY A 71 -26.15 -14.72 -4.77
N SER A 72 -26.83 -15.19 -3.78
CA SER A 72 -28.20 -15.76 -3.84
C SER A 72 -28.41 -16.65 -2.63
N SER A 73 -29.33 -16.23 -1.81
CA SER A 73 -30.04 -17.06 -0.84
C SER A 73 -30.76 -18.19 -1.59
N SER A 74 -30.41 -19.42 -1.34
CA SER A 74 -31.26 -20.54 -1.73
C SER A 74 -31.51 -21.46 -0.53
N GLN A 75 -32.78 -21.45 -0.15
CA GLN A 75 -33.44 -22.36 0.73
C GLN A 75 -33.36 -23.82 0.23
N PRO A 76 -33.36 -24.83 1.08
CA PRO A 76 -33.28 -26.22 0.67
C PRO A 76 -34.62 -26.71 0.11
N ALA A 77 -34.63 -27.17 -1.13
CA ALA A 77 -35.75 -27.85 -1.72
C ALA A 77 -35.57 -29.36 -1.63
N ARG A 78 -36.64 -30.00 -1.15
CA ARG A 78 -36.93 -31.41 -0.97
C ARG A 78 -37.09 -32.13 -2.33
N PRO A 79 -36.81 -33.43 -2.44
CA PRO A 79 -36.85 -34.15 -3.72
C PRO A 79 -38.26 -34.59 -4.10
N SER A 80 -38.59 -34.50 -5.39
CA SER A 80 -39.72 -35.24 -5.99
C SER A 80 -39.38 -35.62 -7.41
N ALA A 81 -39.74 -36.83 -7.69
CA ALA A 81 -39.40 -37.70 -8.82
C ALA A 81 -40.20 -37.42 -10.08
N SER A 82 -39.69 -38.01 -11.16
CA SER A 82 -40.31 -38.65 -12.33
C SER A 82 -40.81 -37.79 -13.49
N SER A 83 -40.31 -38.09 -14.61
CA SER A 83 -40.73 -38.82 -15.78
C SER A 83 -40.77 -38.06 -17.10
N SER A 84 -39.99 -38.61 -18.04
CA SER A 84 -40.28 -38.96 -19.43
C SER A 84 -40.85 -37.85 -20.37
N THR A 85 -40.39 -37.62 -21.57
CA THR A 85 -40.38 -38.41 -22.78
C THR A 85 -40.02 -37.50 -23.98
N GLN A 86 -39.11 -37.97 -24.82
CA GLN A 86 -39.04 -37.90 -26.30
C GLN A 86 -39.54 -36.64 -27.06
N THR A 87 -38.78 -36.05 -27.95
CA THR A 87 -38.67 -36.50 -29.36
C THR A 87 -37.79 -35.52 -30.15
N SER A 88 -36.80 -36.01 -30.87
CA SER A 88 -36.18 -35.40 -32.06
C SER A 88 -37.18 -35.49 -33.25
N PRO A 89 -36.99 -34.92 -34.44
CA PRO A 89 -35.72 -34.77 -35.17
C PRO A 89 -35.59 -33.57 -36.17
N SER A 90 -34.41 -33.50 -36.71
CA SER A 90 -34.02 -33.28 -38.14
C SER A 90 -33.90 -31.88 -38.75
N ASN A 91 -32.72 -31.75 -39.33
CA ASN A 91 -32.33 -31.24 -40.66
C ASN A 91 -32.26 -29.71 -40.83
N ASP A 92 -31.16 -29.13 -41.31
CA ASP A 92 -30.39 -29.37 -42.51
C ASP A 92 -29.09 -28.54 -42.53
N GLN A 93 -28.03 -29.15 -43.03
CA GLN A 93 -26.85 -28.53 -43.58
C GLN A 93 -27.17 -27.95 -44.99
N PRO A 94 -26.39 -27.02 -45.63
CA PRO A 94 -24.95 -27.22 -45.87
C PRO A 94 -24.06 -25.98 -46.09
N ARG A 95 -22.74 -26.23 -45.92
CA ARG A 95 -21.63 -25.87 -46.83
C ARG A 95 -21.31 -24.40 -47.07
N SER A 96 -20.12 -23.90 -46.94
CA SER A 96 -18.82 -24.31 -47.51
C SER A 96 -17.69 -23.31 -47.21
N ARG A 97 -16.50 -23.85 -47.07
CA ARG A 97 -15.24 -23.57 -47.69
C ARG A 97 -14.39 -22.43 -47.15
N ALA A 98 -13.35 -22.84 -46.42
CA ALA A 98 -11.99 -23.03 -46.90
C ALA A 98 -11.09 -21.81 -46.74
N THR A 99 -10.03 -22.10 -46.10
CA THR A 99 -8.59 -21.91 -46.24
C THR A 99 -7.96 -20.89 -45.34
N GLY A 100 -6.89 -21.38 -44.67
CA GLY A 100 -5.89 -20.55 -44.05
C GLY A 100 -5.30 -21.15 -42.77
N SER A 101 -4.51 -22.20 -42.98
CA SER A 101 -3.59 -22.75 -42.00
C SER A 101 -2.62 -21.70 -41.46
N THR A 102 -2.53 -21.57 -40.15
CA THR A 102 -1.22 -21.42 -39.51
C THR A 102 -1.29 -21.99 -38.10
N ALA A 103 -0.69 -23.14 -37.94
CA ALA A 103 -0.36 -23.77 -36.68
C ALA A 103 0.45 -22.78 -35.83
N ARG A 104 -0.10 -22.38 -34.68
CA ARG A 104 0.72 -21.86 -33.60
C ARG A 104 0.80 -22.93 -32.54
N THR A 105 1.90 -23.62 -32.60
CA THR A 105 2.53 -24.45 -31.58
C THR A 105 2.34 -23.79 -30.21
N SER A 106 1.60 -24.45 -29.34
CA SER A 106 1.63 -24.19 -27.90
C SER A 106 3.01 -24.57 -27.37
N GLY A 107 3.93 -23.63 -27.40
CA GLY A 107 5.19 -23.72 -26.72
C GLY A 107 4.95 -23.58 -25.22
N THR A 108 5.10 -24.66 -24.52
CA THR A 108 5.36 -24.71 -23.07
C THR A 108 6.56 -23.83 -22.79
N SER A 109 6.34 -22.60 -22.35
CA SER A 109 7.40 -21.74 -21.84
C SER A 109 7.79 -22.26 -20.46
N ALA A 110 8.86 -23.01 -20.43
CA ALA A 110 9.66 -23.24 -19.23
C ALA A 110 9.99 -21.88 -18.58
N PRO A 111 10.09 -21.80 -17.24
CA PRO A 111 10.46 -20.57 -16.59
C PRO A 111 11.87 -20.19 -17.06
N ALA A 112 11.95 -19.15 -17.88
CA ALA A 112 13.22 -18.58 -18.32
C ALA A 112 14.01 -18.19 -17.07
N SER A 113 15.15 -18.83 -16.90
CA SER A 113 16.15 -18.44 -15.92
C SER A 113 16.45 -16.96 -16.14
N ALA A 114 16.02 -16.15 -15.20
CA ALA A 114 16.23 -14.71 -15.24
C ALA A 114 17.73 -14.46 -15.21
N ASN A 115 18.29 -14.03 -16.34
CA ASN A 115 19.63 -13.46 -16.39
C ASN A 115 19.68 -12.27 -15.44
N PRO A 116 20.57 -12.27 -14.42
CA PRO A 116 20.60 -11.21 -13.41
C PRO A 116 21.11 -9.86 -13.90
N ALA A 117 21.36 -9.68 -15.20
CA ALA A 117 22.02 -8.50 -15.75
C ALA A 117 21.12 -7.59 -16.61
N SER A 118 19.90 -7.94 -16.91
CA SER A 118 19.00 -7.02 -17.61
C SER A 118 18.01 -6.40 -16.62
N LEU A 119 18.29 -5.17 -16.22
CA LEU A 119 17.33 -4.31 -15.52
C LEU A 119 16.15 -4.11 -16.48
N ARG A 120 15.15 -4.98 -16.39
CA ARG A 120 13.90 -4.78 -17.15
C ARG A 120 13.32 -3.46 -16.69
N TRP A 121 13.00 -2.59 -17.61
CA TRP A 121 12.24 -1.35 -17.37
C TRP A 121 10.81 -1.71 -16.94
N ASP A 122 10.74 -2.36 -15.81
CA ASP A 122 9.49 -2.67 -15.16
C ASP A 122 9.08 -1.48 -14.27
N ARG A 123 7.80 -1.35 -14.02
CA ARG A 123 7.20 -0.34 -13.15
C ARG A 123 7.98 -0.15 -11.83
N GLN A 124 8.40 -1.24 -11.21
CA GLN A 124 9.16 -1.21 -9.96
C GLN A 124 10.54 -0.60 -10.12
N THR A 125 11.20 -0.85 -11.24
CA THR A 125 12.53 -0.30 -11.56
C THR A 125 12.48 1.21 -11.78
N ILE A 126 11.44 1.70 -12.48
CA ILE A 126 11.24 3.15 -12.68
C ILE A 126 11.02 3.84 -11.34
N GLN A 127 10.15 3.29 -10.49
CA GLN A 127 9.87 3.84 -9.17
C GLN A 127 11.12 3.82 -8.27
N PHE A 128 11.89 2.75 -8.32
CA PHE A 128 13.18 2.66 -7.62
C PHE A 128 14.17 3.73 -8.09
N SER A 129 14.33 3.90 -9.41
CA SER A 129 15.25 4.89 -9.96
C SER A 129 14.90 6.31 -9.51
N ILE A 130 13.61 6.66 -9.51
CA ILE A 130 13.15 7.97 -9.03
C ILE A 130 13.43 8.11 -7.52
N ASN A 131 13.14 7.09 -6.70
CA ASN A 131 13.35 7.17 -5.26
C ASN A 131 14.83 7.17 -4.88
N ALA A 132 15.68 6.42 -5.58
CA ALA A 132 17.12 6.45 -5.40
C ALA A 132 17.71 7.83 -5.75
N TRP A 133 17.25 8.41 -6.86
CA TRP A 133 17.63 9.77 -7.24
C TRP A 133 17.15 10.81 -6.21
N VAL A 134 15.90 10.72 -5.75
CA VAL A 134 15.36 11.59 -4.68
C VAL A 134 16.19 11.46 -3.41
N PHE A 135 16.57 10.23 -3.03
CA PHE A 135 17.40 9.99 -1.86
C PHE A 135 18.75 10.73 -1.95
N VAL A 136 19.47 10.57 -3.07
CA VAL A 136 20.76 11.25 -3.29
C VAL A 136 20.60 12.77 -3.26
N VAL A 137 19.59 13.30 -3.96
CA VAL A 137 19.35 14.75 -4.04
C VAL A 137 18.92 15.32 -2.68
N ALA A 138 18.12 14.58 -1.89
CA ALA A 138 17.72 14.99 -0.55
C ALA A 138 18.92 15.03 0.43
N VAL A 139 19.81 14.04 0.34
CA VAL A 139 21.06 14.04 1.12
C VAL A 139 21.90 15.26 0.75
N LEU A 140 22.09 15.55 -0.54
CA LEU A 140 22.82 16.73 -1.00
C LEU A 140 22.19 18.06 -0.50
N ALA A 141 20.85 18.12 -0.45
CA ALA A 141 20.16 19.32 0.04
C ALA A 141 20.34 19.58 1.54
N ILE A 142 20.48 18.51 2.34
CA ILE A 142 20.72 18.60 3.79
C ILE A 142 22.17 18.89 4.11
N PHE A 143 23.10 18.42 3.27
CA PHE A 143 24.54 18.46 3.55
C PHE A 143 25.06 19.89 3.65
N PRO A 144 25.72 20.25 4.74
CA PRO A 144 26.08 21.64 5.04
C PRO A 144 27.18 22.22 4.15
N LEU A 145 28.01 21.36 3.50
CA LEU A 145 29.10 21.79 2.63
C LEU A 145 28.68 22.16 1.22
N VAL A 146 27.42 21.94 0.87
CA VAL A 146 26.87 22.26 -0.47
C VAL A 146 26.56 23.76 -0.55
N PRO A 147 26.93 24.46 -1.62
CA PRO A 147 26.60 25.88 -1.82
C PRO A 147 25.08 26.13 -1.70
N PRO A 148 24.65 27.27 -1.10
CA PRO A 148 23.25 27.52 -0.80
C PRO A 148 22.34 27.49 -2.02
N HIS A 149 22.79 27.99 -3.18
CA HIS A 149 22.01 27.96 -4.41
C HIS A 149 21.76 26.53 -4.93
N LEU A 150 22.74 25.63 -4.77
CA LEU A 150 22.61 24.22 -5.15
C LEU A 150 21.74 23.47 -4.15
N SER A 151 21.89 23.74 -2.85
CA SER A 151 21.04 23.21 -1.79
C SER A 151 19.56 23.57 -2.01
N HIS A 152 19.26 24.81 -2.42
CA HIS A 152 17.89 25.25 -2.76
C HIS A 152 17.32 24.52 -3.99
N ARG A 153 18.13 24.34 -5.03
CA ARG A 153 17.70 23.55 -6.21
C ARG A 153 17.48 22.09 -5.86
N ALA A 154 18.39 21.49 -5.13
CA ALA A 154 18.29 20.12 -4.65
C ALA A 154 17.04 19.93 -3.76
N TYR A 155 16.75 20.89 -2.88
CA TYR A 155 15.52 20.90 -2.07
C TYR A 155 14.27 20.79 -2.95
N ARG A 156 14.09 21.70 -3.91
CA ARG A 156 12.93 21.69 -4.81
C ARG A 156 12.86 20.42 -5.65
N LEU A 157 14.00 19.95 -6.17
CA LEU A 157 14.07 18.72 -6.97
C LEU A 157 13.69 17.48 -6.16
N SER A 158 14.07 17.39 -4.88
CA SER A 158 13.67 16.30 -3.99
C SER A 158 12.15 16.23 -3.80
N PHE A 159 11.50 17.39 -3.57
CA PHE A 159 10.05 17.45 -3.45
C PHE A 159 9.33 17.14 -4.77
N MET A 160 9.82 17.68 -5.89
CA MET A 160 9.25 17.37 -7.20
C MET A 160 9.40 15.89 -7.55
N GLY A 161 10.57 15.31 -7.32
CA GLY A 161 10.82 13.88 -7.56
C GLY A 161 9.90 13.00 -6.70
N THR A 162 9.73 13.33 -5.43
CA THR A 162 8.82 12.61 -4.54
C THR A 162 7.36 12.79 -4.97
N ALA A 163 6.94 13.99 -5.39
CA ALA A 163 5.60 14.23 -5.91
C ALA A 163 5.33 13.40 -7.17
N CYS A 164 6.28 13.38 -8.11
CA CYS A 164 6.18 12.56 -9.33
C CYS A 164 6.13 11.06 -8.99
N SER A 165 6.97 10.58 -8.08
CA SER A 165 6.98 9.18 -7.62
C SER A 165 5.63 8.80 -6.99
N SER A 166 5.10 9.66 -6.11
CA SER A 166 3.81 9.43 -5.45
C SER A 166 2.65 9.47 -6.44
N MET A 167 2.65 10.42 -7.36
CA MET A 167 1.62 10.52 -8.42
C MET A 167 1.65 9.31 -9.35
N TYR A 168 2.84 8.87 -9.76
CA TYR A 168 3.01 7.66 -10.54
C TYR A 168 2.52 6.41 -9.81
N SER A 169 2.82 6.29 -8.51
CA SER A 169 2.33 5.20 -7.66
C SER A 169 0.81 5.19 -7.58
N LEU A 170 0.18 6.34 -7.32
CA LEU A 170 -1.27 6.48 -7.26
C LEU A 170 -1.93 6.12 -8.60
N TYR A 171 -1.43 6.66 -9.70
CA TYR A 171 -1.95 6.35 -11.04
C TYR A 171 -1.84 4.87 -11.37
N SER A 172 -0.76 4.27 -10.95
CA SER A 172 -0.43 2.89 -11.21
C SER A 172 -1.25 1.90 -10.38
N LEU A 173 -1.68 2.28 -9.15
CA LEU A 173 -2.49 1.45 -8.25
C LEU A 173 -3.99 1.61 -8.51
N TYR A 174 -4.45 2.83 -8.71
CA TYR A 174 -5.88 3.16 -8.78
C TYR A 174 -6.37 3.44 -10.21
N GLY A 175 -5.44 3.69 -11.16
CA GLY A 175 -5.78 4.01 -12.54
C GLY A 175 -6.52 5.34 -12.70
N LYS A 176 -7.27 5.46 -13.79
CA LYS A 176 -8.16 6.62 -14.04
C LYS A 176 -9.52 6.37 -13.39
N PRO A 177 -10.20 7.40 -12.86
CA PRO A 177 -11.58 7.28 -12.41
C PRO A 177 -12.46 6.77 -13.55
N ARG A 178 -13.29 5.75 -13.29
CA ARG A 178 -14.12 5.10 -14.30
C ARG A 178 -15.19 6.02 -14.92
N ALA A 179 -15.64 7.01 -14.16
CA ALA A 179 -16.62 8.00 -14.61
C ALA A 179 -16.27 9.36 -14.03
N TRP A 180 -16.51 10.43 -14.80
CA TRP A 180 -16.32 11.82 -14.38
C TRP A 180 -17.57 12.38 -13.65
N ASN A 181 -18.35 11.50 -13.03
CA ASN A 181 -19.48 11.91 -12.19
C ASN A 181 -18.98 12.31 -10.80
N LEU A 182 -19.58 13.34 -10.21
CA LEU A 182 -19.20 13.88 -8.91
C LEU A 182 -19.17 12.78 -7.83
N GLN A 183 -20.12 11.86 -7.85
CA GLN A 183 -20.22 10.75 -6.91
C GLN A 183 -19.10 9.71 -7.09
N ALA A 184 -18.77 9.35 -8.32
CA ALA A 184 -17.65 8.44 -8.61
C ALA A 184 -16.32 9.07 -8.22
N LEU A 185 -16.16 10.36 -8.45
CA LEU A 185 -14.99 11.14 -8.09
C LEU A 185 -14.84 11.22 -6.55
N GLN A 186 -15.93 11.43 -5.83
CA GLN A 186 -15.92 11.45 -4.36
C GLN A 186 -15.46 10.12 -3.77
N VAL A 187 -16.01 8.99 -4.26
CA VAL A 187 -15.59 7.64 -3.82
C VAL A 187 -14.12 7.38 -4.15
N TYR A 188 -13.68 7.79 -5.34
CA TYR A 188 -12.29 7.69 -5.76
C TYR A 188 -11.36 8.47 -4.83
N PHE A 189 -11.70 9.73 -4.52
CA PHE A 189 -10.91 10.54 -3.58
C PHE A 189 -10.93 9.97 -2.16
N GLN A 190 -12.05 9.48 -1.66
CA GLN A 190 -12.12 8.83 -0.35
C GLN A 190 -11.18 7.63 -0.25
N THR A 191 -11.07 6.85 -1.32
CA THR A 191 -10.16 5.68 -1.36
C THR A 191 -8.69 6.10 -1.37
N ILE A 192 -8.36 7.18 -2.10
CA ILE A 192 -6.97 7.62 -2.28
C ILE A 192 -6.46 8.43 -1.09
N ILE A 193 -7.32 9.25 -0.47
CA ILE A 193 -6.92 10.25 0.54
C ILE A 193 -6.25 9.63 1.77
N ALA A 194 -6.61 8.39 2.11
CA ALA A 194 -6.04 7.64 3.23
C ALA A 194 -4.71 6.94 2.89
N THR A 195 -4.26 7.02 1.63
CA THR A 195 -3.03 6.34 1.20
C THR A 195 -1.79 7.14 1.54
N LYS A 196 -0.71 6.42 1.86
CA LYS A 196 0.61 7.03 2.14
C LYS A 196 1.08 7.89 0.96
N ASP A 197 0.84 7.45 -0.28
CA ASP A 197 1.27 8.14 -1.50
C ASP A 197 0.55 9.46 -1.71
N PHE A 198 -0.77 9.53 -1.46
CA PHE A 198 -1.52 10.77 -1.55
C PHE A 198 -1.07 11.79 -0.49
N ILE A 199 -0.90 11.34 0.75
CA ILE A 199 -0.43 12.18 1.85
C ILE A 199 0.92 12.83 1.49
N TYR A 200 1.88 12.04 1.01
CA TYR A 200 3.18 12.57 0.61
C TYR A 200 3.14 13.42 -0.66
N PHE A 201 2.21 13.15 -1.57
CA PHE A 201 1.97 14.02 -2.72
C PHE A 201 1.54 15.43 -2.29
N ILE A 202 0.53 15.54 -1.41
CA ILE A 202 0.06 16.84 -0.88
C ILE A 202 1.17 17.50 -0.04
N TYR A 203 1.90 16.71 0.76
CA TYR A 203 3.06 17.19 1.51
C TYR A 203 4.08 17.88 0.58
N CYS A 204 4.45 17.21 -0.49
CA CYS A 204 5.40 17.76 -1.46
C CYS A 204 4.88 19.02 -2.15
N LEU A 205 3.62 19.06 -2.54
CA LEU A 205 3.00 20.25 -3.14
C LEU A 205 3.04 21.45 -2.18
N THR A 206 2.78 21.24 -0.89
CA THR A 206 2.79 22.29 0.13
C THR A 206 4.20 22.92 0.26
N PHE A 207 5.28 22.14 0.10
CA PHE A 207 6.64 22.65 0.24
C PHE A 207 7.31 23.07 -1.06
N VAL A 208 6.93 22.52 -2.22
CA VAL A 208 7.41 22.98 -3.54
C VAL A 208 6.97 24.42 -3.80
N THR A 209 5.74 24.77 -3.41
CA THR A 209 5.20 26.13 -3.58
C THR A 209 5.72 27.12 -2.56
N SER A 210 6.41 26.64 -1.51
CA SER A 210 6.97 27.50 -0.46
C SER A 210 8.22 28.25 -0.92
N HIS A 211 8.30 29.52 -0.55
CA HIS A 211 9.51 30.33 -0.73
C HIS A 211 10.60 30.06 0.32
N HIS A 212 10.23 29.40 1.43
CA HIS A 212 11.15 29.08 2.53
C HIS A 212 11.67 27.67 2.42
N CYS A 213 12.98 27.49 2.33
CA CYS A 213 13.62 26.18 2.38
C CYS A 213 13.79 25.73 3.83
N LEU A 214 12.80 25.04 4.34
CA LEU A 214 12.84 24.39 5.63
C LEU A 214 13.54 23.03 5.47
N LYS A 215 14.84 22.93 5.76
CA LYS A 215 15.61 21.67 5.62
C LYS A 215 15.00 20.52 6.42
N PHE A 216 14.35 20.79 7.55
CA PHE A 216 13.61 19.80 8.34
C PHE A 216 12.51 19.09 7.55
N ALA A 217 11.92 19.75 6.56
CA ALA A 217 10.90 19.15 5.71
C ALA A 217 11.44 18.02 4.80
N LEU A 218 12.75 17.89 4.63
CA LEU A 218 13.36 16.80 3.88
C LEU A 218 13.47 15.50 4.69
N ILE A 219 13.40 15.54 6.03
CA ILE A 219 13.57 14.36 6.88
C ILE A 219 12.52 13.27 6.55
N PRO A 220 11.21 13.56 6.50
CA PRO A 220 10.21 12.56 6.12
C PRO A 220 10.42 11.98 4.72
N ILE A 221 10.82 12.83 3.76
CA ILE A 221 11.11 12.40 2.39
C ILE A 221 12.31 11.47 2.36
N LEU A 222 13.37 11.80 3.10
CA LEU A 222 14.58 10.98 3.19
C LEU A 222 14.26 9.61 3.81
N CYS A 223 13.54 9.58 4.93
CA CYS A 223 13.12 8.33 5.57
C CYS A 223 12.30 7.45 4.61
N ARG A 224 11.36 8.05 3.88
CA ARG A 224 10.54 7.34 2.91
C ARG A 224 11.35 6.82 1.71
N ALA A 225 12.20 7.66 1.14
CA ALA A 225 13.04 7.27 0.01
C ALA A 225 13.99 6.14 0.40
N LEU A 226 14.58 6.22 1.59
CA LEU A 226 15.43 5.18 2.16
C LEU A 226 14.67 3.85 2.33
N GLU A 227 13.48 3.89 2.91
CA GLU A 227 12.62 2.70 3.08
C GLU A 227 12.30 2.04 1.74
N GLN A 228 11.92 2.82 0.72
CA GLN A 228 11.57 2.29 -0.59
C GLN A 228 12.77 1.74 -1.35
N VAL A 229 13.91 2.43 -1.30
CA VAL A 229 15.17 1.97 -1.90
C VAL A 229 15.63 0.66 -1.26
N THR A 230 15.59 0.57 0.06
CA THR A 230 15.97 -0.65 0.80
C THR A 230 15.09 -1.84 0.44
N LYS A 231 13.78 -1.66 0.43
CA LYS A 231 12.83 -2.73 0.04
C LYS A 231 13.08 -3.23 -1.38
N PHE A 232 13.36 -2.33 -2.32
CA PHE A 232 13.65 -2.72 -3.70
C PHE A 232 14.98 -3.46 -3.82
N LEU A 233 16.05 -2.94 -3.21
CA LEU A 233 17.38 -3.57 -3.23
C LEU A 233 17.33 -4.98 -2.67
N ARG A 234 16.70 -5.16 -1.52
CA ARG A 234 16.56 -6.48 -0.90
C ARG A 234 15.77 -7.45 -1.78
N ARG A 235 14.69 -6.99 -2.41
CA ARG A 235 13.83 -7.83 -3.24
C ARG A 235 14.52 -8.29 -4.53
N ASN A 236 15.28 -7.39 -5.17
CA ASN A 236 15.80 -7.63 -6.53
C ASN A 236 17.29 -8.01 -6.55
N PHE A 237 18.10 -7.58 -5.56
CA PHE A 237 19.55 -7.73 -5.56
C PHE A 237 20.08 -8.67 -4.48
N ASN A 238 19.23 -9.37 -3.73
CA ASN A 238 19.63 -10.30 -2.67
C ASN A 238 20.66 -11.35 -3.12
N ARG A 239 20.65 -11.73 -4.41
CA ARG A 239 21.58 -12.72 -4.98
C ARG A 239 22.89 -12.12 -5.51
N SER A 240 23.00 -10.79 -5.55
CA SER A 240 24.21 -10.12 -6.04
C SER A 240 25.32 -10.11 -5.00
N SER A 241 26.55 -10.47 -5.41
CA SER A 241 27.73 -10.45 -4.52
C SER A 241 28.04 -9.04 -4.00
N LEU A 242 27.83 -8.00 -4.81
CA LEU A 242 27.99 -6.60 -4.41
C LEU A 242 27.00 -6.19 -3.33
N TYR A 243 25.74 -6.63 -3.46
CA TYR A 243 24.71 -6.37 -2.45
C TYR A 243 25.11 -6.99 -1.12
N ARG A 244 25.48 -8.27 -1.10
CA ARG A 244 25.88 -9.00 0.12
C ARG A 244 27.08 -8.37 0.82
N LYS A 245 28.04 -7.87 0.04
CA LYS A 245 29.28 -7.31 0.61
C LYS A 245 29.11 -5.92 1.21
N TYR A 246 28.27 -5.05 0.62
CA TYR A 246 28.23 -3.62 0.96
C TYR A 246 26.85 -3.09 1.40
N LEU A 247 25.76 -3.73 0.98
CA LEU A 247 24.41 -3.19 1.13
C LEU A 247 23.51 -4.05 2.02
N GLU A 248 23.88 -5.28 2.33
CA GLU A 248 23.07 -6.19 3.12
C GLU A 248 22.88 -5.67 4.55
N ASP A 249 23.97 -5.37 5.24
CA ASP A 249 23.94 -4.89 6.62
C ASP A 249 23.14 -3.58 6.78
N PRO A 250 23.41 -2.50 5.99
CA PRO A 250 22.61 -1.29 6.09
C PRO A 250 21.14 -1.50 5.70
N CYS A 251 20.83 -2.36 4.73
CA CYS A 251 19.45 -2.66 4.37
C CYS A 251 18.71 -3.42 5.48
N VAL A 252 19.34 -4.41 6.10
CA VAL A 252 18.78 -5.14 7.24
C VAL A 252 18.59 -4.20 8.42
N TRP A 253 19.55 -3.32 8.69
CA TRP A 253 19.42 -2.30 9.75
C TRP A 253 18.23 -1.37 9.53
N VAL A 254 18.05 -0.83 8.33
CA VAL A 254 16.92 0.04 7.97
C VAL A 254 15.59 -0.67 8.16
N GLU A 255 15.50 -1.92 7.76
CA GLU A 255 14.27 -2.70 7.87
C GLU A 255 13.94 -3.06 9.32
N SER A 256 14.93 -3.49 10.10
CA SER A 256 14.75 -3.77 11.54
C SER A 256 14.38 -2.51 12.33
N ASN A 257 14.83 -1.33 11.88
CA ASN A 257 14.52 -0.04 12.48
C ASN A 257 13.42 0.75 11.76
N ALA A 258 12.63 0.12 10.88
CA ALA A 258 11.59 0.79 10.10
C ALA A 258 10.56 1.53 10.98
N THR A 259 10.18 0.94 12.13
CA THR A 259 9.30 1.59 13.11
C THR A 259 9.91 2.86 13.68
N THR A 260 11.20 2.81 14.04
CA THR A 260 11.94 3.98 14.55
C THR A 260 12.04 5.09 13.51
N LEU A 261 12.28 4.73 12.24
CA LEU A 261 12.31 5.68 11.13
C LEU A 261 10.94 6.33 10.89
N ASN A 262 9.85 5.58 10.98
CA ASN A 262 8.51 6.13 10.86
C ASN A 262 8.15 7.05 12.05
N ILE A 263 8.56 6.69 13.27
CA ILE A 263 8.41 7.56 14.45
C ILE A 263 9.25 8.83 14.29
N LEU A 264 10.48 8.74 13.80
CA LEU A 264 11.33 9.90 13.51
C LEU A 264 10.70 10.82 12.46
N SER A 265 10.15 10.25 11.38
CA SER A 265 9.38 10.99 10.37
C SER A 265 8.22 11.74 11.01
N SER A 266 7.43 11.08 11.86
CA SER A 266 6.29 11.70 12.55
C SER A 266 6.71 12.81 13.52
N HIS A 267 7.84 12.67 14.21
CA HIS A 267 8.40 13.75 15.02
C HIS A 267 8.80 14.96 14.17
N ALA A 268 9.45 14.71 13.01
CA ALA A 268 9.83 15.78 12.10
C ALA A 268 8.60 16.47 11.48
N GLU A 269 7.58 15.71 11.12
CA GLU A 269 6.31 16.22 10.56
C GLU A 269 5.56 17.10 11.57
N ILE A 270 5.42 16.65 12.82
CA ILE A 270 4.79 17.43 13.88
C ILE A 270 5.62 18.66 14.25
N GLY A 271 6.95 18.47 14.42
CA GLY A 271 7.88 19.58 14.70
C GLY A 271 7.84 20.65 13.63
N LEU A 272 7.71 20.25 12.35
CA LEU A 272 7.56 21.17 11.24
C LEU A 272 6.26 21.98 11.31
N GLY A 273 5.14 21.37 11.78
CA GLY A 273 3.90 22.08 12.04
C GLY A 273 4.09 23.20 13.06
N PHE A 274 4.81 22.95 14.15
CA PHE A 274 5.13 23.98 15.13
C PHE A 274 6.08 25.04 14.57
N LEU A 275 7.09 24.66 13.79
CA LEU A 275 7.97 25.60 13.11
C LEU A 275 7.20 26.52 12.16
N LEU A 276 6.20 26.03 11.45
CA LEU A 276 5.35 26.84 10.60
C LEU A 276 4.49 27.83 11.41
N ILE A 277 3.99 27.45 12.59
CA ILE A 277 3.29 28.39 13.49
C ILE A 277 4.25 29.49 13.95
N ILE A 278 5.44 29.13 14.40
CA ILE A 278 6.46 30.10 14.79
C ILE A 278 6.81 31.04 13.64
N SER A 279 6.86 30.51 12.42
CA SER A 279 7.12 31.28 11.20
C SER A 279 6.02 32.31 10.89
N LEU A 280 4.79 32.15 11.41
CA LEU A 280 3.71 33.15 11.27
C LEU A 280 4.02 34.45 12.02
N PHE A 281 4.82 34.38 13.08
CA PHE A 281 5.27 35.55 13.84
C PHE A 281 6.45 36.27 13.16
N SER A 282 7.03 35.68 12.11
CA SER A 282 8.09 36.27 11.31
C SER A 282 7.50 37.22 10.24
N TRP A 283 8.31 38.12 9.75
CA TRP A 283 7.93 39.13 8.74
C TRP A 283 7.35 38.53 7.42
N LYS A 284 7.76 37.31 7.08
CA LYS A 284 7.30 36.61 5.86
C LYS A 284 6.18 35.59 6.20
N ARG A 285 4.97 36.07 6.37
CA ARG A 285 3.81 35.25 6.78
C ARG A 285 3.27 34.41 5.63
N ASN A 286 3.41 33.09 5.72
CA ASN A 286 2.76 32.14 4.81
C ASN A 286 1.56 31.44 5.48
N ILE A 287 0.50 32.23 5.74
CA ILE A 287 -0.71 31.75 6.45
C ILE A 287 -1.34 30.55 5.71
N ILE A 288 -1.45 30.66 4.38
CA ILE A 288 -2.05 29.60 3.55
C ILE A 288 -1.27 28.29 3.66
N GLN A 289 0.06 28.36 3.59
CA GLN A 289 0.92 27.18 3.74
C GLN A 289 0.76 26.54 5.11
N THR A 290 0.76 27.33 6.18
CA THR A 290 0.58 26.83 7.55
C THR A 290 -0.79 26.17 7.71
N PHE A 291 -1.85 26.79 7.20
CA PHE A 291 -3.19 26.24 7.26
C PHE A 291 -3.29 24.92 6.48
N MET A 292 -2.82 24.88 5.24
CA MET A 292 -2.80 23.65 4.42
C MET A 292 -2.00 22.53 5.09
N TYR A 293 -0.86 22.89 5.69
CA TYR A 293 -0.04 21.91 6.38
C TYR A 293 -0.71 21.33 7.64
N TRP A 294 -1.43 22.16 8.39
CA TRP A 294 -2.17 21.71 9.56
C TRP A 294 -3.35 20.80 9.19
N GLN A 295 -4.04 21.07 8.07
CA GLN A 295 -5.04 20.16 7.54
C GLN A 295 -4.42 18.81 7.12
N LEU A 296 -3.25 18.86 6.50
CA LEU A 296 -2.51 17.65 6.15
C LEU A 296 -2.07 16.87 7.40
N LEU A 297 -1.59 17.54 8.44
CA LEU A 297 -1.19 16.92 9.68
C LEU A 297 -2.38 16.27 10.41
N LYS A 298 -3.56 16.91 10.36
CA LYS A 298 -4.82 16.31 10.84
C LYS A 298 -5.18 15.06 10.02
N LEU A 299 -5.03 15.11 8.71
CA LEU A 299 -5.22 13.94 7.85
C LEU A 299 -4.27 12.80 8.22
N MET A 300 -2.97 13.08 8.44
CA MET A 300 -1.98 12.09 8.89
C MET A 300 -2.32 11.46 10.24
N TYR A 301 -2.93 12.23 11.14
CA TYR A 301 -3.39 11.76 12.45
C TYR A 301 -4.53 10.74 12.33
N HIS A 302 -5.44 10.91 11.36
CA HIS A 302 -6.59 10.04 11.15
C HIS A 302 -6.34 8.92 10.12
N ALA A 303 -5.33 9.04 9.26
CA ALA A 303 -5.05 8.06 8.22
C ALA A 303 -4.50 6.75 8.83
N PRO A 304 -5.09 5.57 8.52
CA PRO A 304 -4.72 4.29 9.14
C PRO A 304 -3.24 3.93 8.99
N VAL A 305 -2.60 4.42 7.94
CA VAL A 305 -1.20 4.13 7.63
C VAL A 305 -0.21 4.89 8.53
N THR A 306 -0.59 6.06 9.04
CA THR A 306 0.29 6.96 9.82
C THR A 306 -0.21 7.19 11.25
N ALA A 307 -1.49 6.92 11.51
CA ALA A 307 -2.16 7.23 12.78
C ALA A 307 -1.42 6.70 14.01
N SER A 308 -0.96 5.45 14.00
CA SER A 308 -0.28 4.81 15.13
C SER A 308 0.98 5.57 15.56
N TYR A 309 1.77 6.01 14.60
CA TYR A 309 3.00 6.77 14.86
C TYR A 309 2.69 8.19 15.33
N HIS A 310 1.74 8.87 14.69
CA HIS A 310 1.30 10.20 15.08
C HIS A 310 0.69 10.21 16.48
N HIS A 311 -0.19 9.26 16.81
CA HIS A 311 -0.77 9.14 18.14
C HIS A 311 0.30 8.96 19.23
N SER A 312 1.30 8.12 18.97
CA SER A 312 2.42 7.90 19.89
C SER A 312 3.20 9.20 20.16
N VAL A 313 3.51 9.95 19.11
CA VAL A 313 4.26 11.22 19.22
C VAL A 313 3.42 12.28 19.91
N TRP A 314 2.14 12.45 19.55
CA TRP A 314 1.24 13.40 20.20
C TRP A 314 1.03 13.09 21.69
N ALA A 315 0.90 11.81 22.05
CA ALA A 315 0.80 11.38 23.44
C ALA A 315 2.07 11.74 24.23
N LYS A 316 3.25 11.57 23.62
CA LYS A 316 4.54 11.96 24.24
C LYS A 316 4.63 13.47 24.44
N ILE A 317 4.27 14.25 23.42
CA ILE A 317 4.22 15.72 23.50
C ILE A 317 3.26 16.16 24.60
N GLY A 318 2.04 15.59 24.66
CA GLY A 318 1.05 15.92 25.69
C GLY A 318 1.55 15.64 27.09
N ARG A 319 2.22 14.52 27.35
CA ARG A 319 2.82 14.19 28.65
C ARG A 319 3.89 15.21 29.10
N THR A 320 4.65 15.76 28.15
CA THR A 320 5.69 16.74 28.47
C THR A 320 5.14 18.15 28.58
N VAL A 321 4.21 18.54 27.70
CA VAL A 321 3.73 19.92 27.57
C VAL A 321 2.61 20.25 28.57
N ASN A 322 1.68 19.31 28.85
CA ASN A 322 0.57 19.56 29.76
C ASN A 322 1.01 20.01 31.18
N PRO A 323 1.99 19.34 31.85
CA PRO A 323 2.43 19.79 33.15
C PRO A 323 3.09 21.19 33.10
N LEU A 324 3.84 21.49 32.03
CA LEU A 324 4.44 22.81 31.86
C LEU A 324 3.40 23.92 31.68
N ILE A 325 2.35 23.64 30.89
CA ILE A 325 1.25 24.59 30.69
C ILE A 325 0.50 24.83 32.01
N ASN A 326 0.21 23.76 32.75
CA ASN A 326 -0.48 23.89 34.05
C ASN A 326 0.33 24.70 35.05
N GLN A 327 1.67 24.58 35.01
CA GLN A 327 2.56 25.26 35.95
C GLN A 327 2.83 26.73 35.55
N TYR A 328 3.09 27.01 34.26
CA TYR A 328 3.59 28.32 33.83
C TYR A 328 2.53 29.17 33.11
N ALA A 329 1.51 28.56 32.53
CA ALA A 329 0.54 29.28 31.69
C ALA A 329 -0.87 28.65 31.80
N PRO A 330 -1.51 28.67 33.01
CA PRO A 330 -2.81 28.03 33.22
C PRO A 330 -3.94 28.61 32.35
N PHE A 331 -3.80 29.88 31.91
CA PHE A 331 -4.75 30.53 31.00
C PHE A 331 -4.82 29.88 29.60
N LEU A 332 -3.78 29.14 29.21
CA LEU A 332 -3.76 28.41 27.92
C LEU A 332 -4.55 27.10 27.95
N ASN A 333 -4.97 26.61 29.14
CA ASN A 333 -5.73 25.37 29.23
C ASN A 333 -7.06 25.41 28.47
N SER A 334 -7.77 26.54 28.53
CA SER A 334 -9.06 26.71 27.84
C SER A 334 -8.91 26.67 26.30
N PRO A 335 -8.06 27.51 25.67
CA PRO A 335 -7.87 27.45 24.23
C PRO A 335 -7.25 26.13 23.77
N LEU A 336 -6.36 25.52 24.57
CA LEU A 336 -5.76 24.24 24.22
C LEU A 336 -6.79 23.11 24.22
N SER A 337 -7.67 23.07 25.21
CA SER A 337 -8.77 22.09 25.27
C SER A 337 -9.79 22.25 24.13
N ALA A 338 -10.02 23.47 23.68
CA ALA A 338 -10.85 23.75 22.50
C ALA A 338 -10.15 23.29 21.21
N ALA A 339 -8.85 23.55 21.07
CA ALA A 339 -8.04 23.08 19.95
C ALA A 339 -7.97 21.54 19.91
N GLN A 340 -7.79 20.89 21.06
CA GLN A 340 -7.82 19.44 21.16
C GLN A 340 -9.15 18.85 20.74
N ARG A 341 -10.27 19.40 21.20
CA ARG A 341 -11.62 18.96 20.78
C ARG A 341 -11.83 19.09 19.26
N TRP A 342 -11.33 20.17 18.65
CA TRP A 342 -11.39 20.35 17.20
C TRP A 342 -10.49 19.35 16.47
N TRP A 343 -9.32 19.03 17.04
CA TRP A 343 -8.35 18.12 16.46
C TRP A 343 -8.84 16.66 16.46
N PHE A 344 -9.45 16.22 17.57
CA PHE A 344 -9.90 14.84 17.74
C PHE A 344 -11.31 14.56 17.16
N ARG A 345 -12.00 15.58 16.68
CA ARG A 345 -13.21 15.41 15.87
C ARG A 345 -12.86 15.16 14.39
#